data_1495c29222aa7851650f9aaa7f68446f
#
_entry.id   1495c29222aa7851650f9aaa7f68446f
#
_cell.length_a   1.000
_cell.length_b   1.000
_cell.length_c   1.000
_cell.angle_alpha   90.00
_cell.angle_beta   90.00
_cell.angle_gamma   90.00
#
_symmetry.space_group_name_H-M   'P 1'
#
loop_
_entity.id
_entity.type
_entity.pdbx_description
1 polymer ?
#
loop_
_entity_poly.entity_id
_entity_poly.type
_entity_poly.pdbx_seq_one_letter_code
_entity_poly.pdbx_strand_id
1 'polypeptide(L)'
;LLAPLVEEGWEDTEVARAACARYLADLAGCEAIILGCTHYPLLRGALARATDARLLDAGPAVAERLVAWLARHPGYDREGDGRVELHCTGDVGAFSAHAPRFFGGPLTEARHVVEAESTLARLVVSASPEGQVVR
;
A
#
# COMPACT_ATOMS: atom_id res chain seq x y z
N LEU A 1 -16.98 -0.49 3.65
CA LEU A 1 -16.82 0.79 4.38
C LEU A 1 -15.40 1.06 4.88
N LEU A 2 -14.53 0.03 5.10
CA LEU A 2 -13.26 0.24 5.79
C LEU A 2 -12.28 1.14 4.99
N ALA A 3 -12.14 0.95 3.68
CA ALA A 3 -11.28 1.82 2.87
C ALA A 3 -11.77 3.27 2.85
N PRO A 4 -13.07 3.58 2.58
CA PRO A 4 -13.59 4.93 2.72
C PRO A 4 -13.32 5.60 4.06
N LEU A 5 -13.42 4.88 5.18
CA LEU A 5 -13.10 5.44 6.50
C LEU A 5 -11.63 5.89 6.61
N VAL A 6 -10.73 5.13 5.99
CA VAL A 6 -9.32 5.52 5.90
C VAL A 6 -9.14 6.75 5.01
N GLU A 7 -9.78 6.77 3.85
CA GLU A 7 -9.69 7.89 2.91
C GLU A 7 -10.19 9.20 3.54
N GLU A 8 -11.24 9.14 4.35
CA GLU A 8 -11.77 10.28 5.10
C GLU A 8 -10.95 10.65 6.36
N GLY A 9 -9.90 9.88 6.71
CA GLY A 9 -9.10 10.12 7.92
C GLY A 9 -9.79 9.74 9.22
N TRP A 10 -10.73 8.79 9.18
CA TRP A 10 -11.57 8.42 10.32
C TRP A 10 -11.12 7.15 11.04
N GLU A 11 -9.93 6.65 10.78
CA GLU A 11 -9.42 5.38 11.29
C GLU A 11 -9.40 5.27 12.82
N ASP A 12 -9.28 6.38 13.54
CA ASP A 12 -9.26 6.40 15.01
C ASP A 12 -10.60 6.81 15.65
N THR A 13 -11.69 6.85 14.88
CA THR A 13 -13.00 7.25 15.35
C THR A 13 -13.81 6.08 15.91
N GLU A 14 -14.89 6.40 16.68
CA GLU A 14 -15.86 5.42 17.12
C GLU A 14 -16.57 4.73 15.93
N VAL A 15 -16.78 5.44 14.84
CA VAL A 15 -17.37 4.90 13.61
C VAL A 15 -16.48 3.80 13.03
N ALA A 16 -15.17 4.03 12.95
CA ALA A 16 -14.23 3.03 12.50
C ALA A 16 -14.19 1.81 13.42
N ARG A 17 -14.21 2.01 14.74
CA ARG A 17 -14.26 0.92 15.73
C ARG A 17 -15.51 0.08 15.57
N ALA A 18 -16.68 0.72 15.46
CA ALA A 18 -17.96 0.02 15.25
C ALA A 18 -17.99 -0.76 13.92
N ALA A 19 -17.49 -0.15 12.84
CA ALA A 19 -17.38 -0.81 11.54
C ALA A 19 -16.44 -2.03 11.60
N CYS A 20 -15.25 -1.89 12.19
CA CYS A 20 -14.31 -3.00 12.36
C CYS A 20 -14.92 -4.14 13.17
N ALA A 21 -15.55 -3.84 14.31
CA ALA A 21 -16.23 -4.85 15.12
C ALA A 21 -17.32 -5.59 14.32
N ARG A 22 -18.10 -4.86 13.53
CA ARG A 22 -19.16 -5.45 12.69
C ARG A 22 -18.60 -6.41 11.64
N TYR A 23 -17.51 -5.99 10.94
CA TYR A 23 -16.90 -6.82 9.88
C TYR A 23 -16.15 -8.04 10.45
N LEU A 24 -15.60 -7.93 11.66
CA LEU A 24 -14.86 -9.02 12.28
C LEU A 24 -15.74 -10.01 13.05
N ALA A 25 -17.02 -9.69 13.26
CA ALA A 25 -17.93 -10.55 14.00
C ALA A 25 -18.02 -11.98 13.44
N ASP A 26 -18.01 -12.12 12.11
CA ASP A 26 -18.07 -13.42 11.42
C ASP A 26 -16.71 -14.16 11.40
N LEU A 27 -15.64 -13.51 11.90
CA LEU A 27 -14.29 -14.08 12.02
C LEU A 27 -13.91 -14.40 13.47
N ALA A 28 -14.89 -14.44 14.36
CA ALA A 28 -14.67 -14.78 15.76
C ALA A 28 -14.04 -16.19 15.89
N GLY A 29 -12.98 -16.29 16.70
CA GLY A 29 -12.26 -17.56 16.90
C GLY A 29 -11.18 -17.87 15.86
N CYS A 30 -10.97 -17.01 14.86
CA CYS A 30 -9.80 -17.15 13.99
C CYS A 30 -8.51 -16.85 14.77
N GLU A 31 -7.46 -17.64 14.53
CA GLU A 31 -6.14 -17.40 15.12
C GLU A 31 -5.39 -16.25 14.43
N ALA A 32 -5.65 -16.04 13.15
CA ALA A 32 -5.04 -15.00 12.34
C ALA A 32 -5.99 -14.46 11.28
N ILE A 33 -5.86 -13.17 10.97
CA ILE A 33 -6.63 -12.47 9.94
C ILE A 33 -5.66 -11.76 9.00
N ILE A 34 -5.76 -12.03 7.71
CA ILE A 34 -4.95 -11.38 6.68
C ILE A 34 -5.62 -10.09 6.26
N LEU A 35 -4.89 -8.99 6.36
CA LEU A 35 -5.33 -7.68 5.88
C LEU A 35 -5.07 -7.58 4.38
N GLY A 36 -6.03 -8.02 3.57
CA GLY A 36 -5.93 -8.14 2.12
C GLY A 36 -6.20 -6.84 1.34
N CYS A 37 -6.11 -5.68 1.98
CA CYS A 37 -6.30 -4.38 1.37
C CYS A 37 -5.24 -3.41 1.88
N THR A 38 -4.71 -2.57 1.00
CA THR A 38 -3.66 -1.58 1.34
C THR A 38 -4.09 -0.55 2.39
N HIS A 39 -5.38 -0.30 2.54
CA HIS A 39 -5.93 0.63 3.54
C HIS A 39 -6.01 0.02 4.95
N TYR A 40 -6.20 -1.31 5.05
CA TYR A 40 -6.47 -1.96 6.34
C TYR A 40 -5.33 -1.85 7.37
N PRO A 41 -4.05 -1.81 7.00
CA PRO A 41 -2.99 -1.55 7.97
C PRO A 41 -3.15 -0.23 8.74
N LEU A 42 -3.74 0.80 8.14
CA LEU A 42 -4.03 2.07 8.81
C LEU A 42 -5.17 1.95 9.87
N LEU A 43 -6.06 0.96 9.71
CA LEU A 43 -7.09 0.61 10.69
C LEU A 43 -6.63 -0.38 11.76
N ARG A 44 -5.34 -0.75 11.80
CA ARG A 44 -4.82 -1.79 12.71
C ARG A 44 -5.23 -1.55 14.16
N GLY A 45 -5.21 -0.30 14.62
CA GLY A 45 -5.64 0.07 15.98
C GLY A 45 -7.10 -0.25 16.26
N ALA A 46 -8.00 0.07 15.34
CA ALA A 46 -9.44 -0.23 15.46
C ALA A 46 -9.71 -1.74 15.31
N LEU A 47 -9.04 -2.41 14.38
CA LEU A 47 -9.16 -3.85 14.16
C LEU A 47 -8.68 -4.64 15.38
N ALA A 48 -7.53 -4.30 15.97
CA ALA A 48 -6.98 -5.00 17.14
C ALA A 48 -7.84 -4.87 18.40
N ARG A 49 -8.71 -3.86 18.47
CA ARG A 49 -9.70 -3.73 19.57
C ARG A 49 -10.91 -4.64 19.38
N ALA A 50 -11.13 -5.14 18.16
CA ALA A 50 -12.30 -5.93 17.81
C ALA A 50 -12.01 -7.44 17.70
N THR A 51 -10.75 -7.87 17.84
CA THR A 51 -10.36 -9.28 17.77
C THR A 51 -9.06 -9.56 18.51
N ASP A 52 -8.94 -10.76 19.05
CA ASP A 52 -7.69 -11.29 19.60
C ASP A 52 -6.82 -11.99 18.54
N ALA A 53 -7.34 -12.13 17.33
CA ALA A 53 -6.62 -12.76 16.22
C ALA A 53 -5.36 -11.94 15.83
N ARG A 54 -4.30 -12.63 15.44
CA ARG A 54 -3.10 -11.99 14.91
C ARG A 54 -3.40 -11.34 13.57
N LEU A 55 -3.23 -10.03 13.48
CA LEU A 55 -3.41 -9.28 12.23
C LEU A 55 -2.14 -9.35 11.38
N LEU A 56 -2.25 -9.93 10.19
CA LEU A 56 -1.17 -10.09 9.23
C LEU A 56 -1.39 -9.14 8.05
N ASP A 57 -0.43 -8.28 7.77
CA ASP A 57 -0.43 -7.49 6.54
C ASP A 57 0.73 -7.90 5.62
N ALA A 58 0.55 -7.71 4.31
CA ALA A 58 1.50 -8.16 3.30
C ALA A 58 2.74 -7.26 3.17
N GLY A 59 2.67 -6.01 3.65
CA GLY A 59 3.72 -5.01 3.45
C GLY A 59 5.10 -5.47 3.91
N PRO A 60 5.30 -5.83 5.19
CA PRO A 60 6.59 -6.29 5.69
C PRO A 60 7.12 -7.52 4.94
N ALA A 61 6.26 -8.50 4.68
CA ALA A 61 6.66 -9.72 3.98
C ALA A 61 7.09 -9.46 2.53
N VAL A 62 6.40 -8.55 1.84
CA VAL A 62 6.77 -8.12 0.47
C VAL A 62 8.10 -7.37 0.50
N ALA A 63 8.30 -6.46 1.46
CA ALA A 63 9.55 -5.72 1.60
C ALA A 63 10.74 -6.66 1.84
N GLU A 64 10.62 -7.62 2.75
CA GLU A 64 11.66 -8.64 3.01
C GLU A 64 11.99 -9.46 1.76
N ARG A 65 10.96 -9.89 1.02
CA ARG A 65 11.18 -10.62 -0.24
C ARG A 65 11.84 -9.76 -1.30
N LEU A 66 11.49 -8.47 -1.38
CA LEU A 66 12.12 -7.54 -2.32
C LEU A 66 13.60 -7.36 -1.99
N VAL A 67 13.95 -7.12 -0.74
CA VAL A 67 15.35 -7.01 -0.29
C VAL A 67 16.14 -8.27 -0.63
N ALA A 68 15.59 -9.46 -0.32
CA ALA A 68 16.23 -10.72 -0.64
C ALA A 68 16.35 -10.98 -2.15
N TRP A 69 15.42 -10.46 -2.94
CA TRP A 69 15.47 -10.54 -4.40
C TRP A 69 16.53 -9.60 -4.96
N LEU A 70 16.59 -8.33 -4.52
CA LEU A 70 17.60 -7.36 -4.94
C LEU A 70 19.02 -7.85 -4.64
N ALA A 71 19.25 -8.44 -3.48
CA ALA A 71 20.55 -9.02 -3.12
C ALA A 71 21.04 -10.10 -4.12
N ARG A 72 20.13 -10.78 -4.81
CA ARG A 72 20.44 -11.77 -5.86
C ARG A 72 20.47 -11.20 -7.28
N HIS A 73 20.02 -9.94 -7.44
CA HIS A 73 19.90 -9.27 -8.72
C HIS A 73 20.54 -7.87 -8.67
N PRO A 74 21.87 -7.78 -8.49
CA PRO A 74 22.56 -6.50 -8.23
C PRO A 74 22.39 -5.49 -9.39
N GLY A 75 22.02 -5.93 -10.58
CA GLY A 75 21.72 -5.02 -11.69
C GLY A 75 20.48 -4.14 -11.50
N TYR A 76 19.62 -4.50 -10.53
CA TYR A 76 18.43 -3.72 -10.17
C TYR A 76 18.61 -2.89 -8.90
N ASP A 77 19.63 -3.20 -8.09
CA ASP A 77 20.02 -2.42 -6.92
C ASP A 77 21.05 -1.38 -7.35
N ARG A 78 20.56 -0.20 -7.72
CA ARG A 78 21.40 0.90 -8.20
C ARG A 78 21.56 1.92 -7.08
N GLU A 79 22.80 2.42 -6.93
CA GLU A 79 23.05 3.61 -6.12
C GLU A 79 22.23 4.78 -6.69
N GLY A 80 21.47 5.45 -5.84
CA GLY A 80 20.63 6.57 -6.19
C GLY A 80 20.38 7.47 -4.98
N ASP A 81 19.70 8.57 -5.21
CA ASP A 81 19.32 9.54 -4.18
C ASP A 81 18.10 9.11 -3.34
N GLY A 82 17.55 7.92 -3.59
CA GLY A 82 16.35 7.42 -2.94
C GLY A 82 15.08 8.20 -3.29
N ARG A 83 15.07 8.91 -4.42
CA ARG A 83 13.94 9.72 -4.84
C ARG A 83 12.72 8.85 -5.16
N VAL A 84 11.56 9.23 -4.60
CA VAL A 84 10.27 8.62 -4.88
C VAL A 84 9.47 9.56 -5.77
N GLU A 85 9.05 9.09 -6.93
CA GLU A 85 8.11 9.78 -7.81
C GLU A 85 6.74 9.10 -7.74
N LEU A 86 5.71 9.89 -7.43
CA LEU A 86 4.34 9.42 -7.35
C LEU A 86 3.58 9.74 -8.63
N HIS A 87 2.86 8.75 -9.13
CA HIS A 87 2.01 8.89 -10.31
C HIS A 87 0.61 8.34 -10.00
N CYS A 88 -0.43 9.03 -10.47
CA CYS A 88 -1.80 8.56 -10.34
C CYS A 88 -2.61 8.83 -11.60
N THR A 89 -3.62 8.03 -11.85
CA THR A 89 -4.57 8.19 -12.97
C THR A 89 -5.83 8.95 -12.56
N GLY A 90 -6.01 9.20 -11.26
CA GLY A 90 -7.16 9.91 -10.69
C GLY A 90 -6.84 11.36 -10.33
N ASP A 91 -7.55 11.88 -9.34
CA ASP A 91 -7.33 13.23 -8.82
C ASP A 91 -6.00 13.33 -8.08
N VAL A 92 -5.10 14.18 -8.60
CA VAL A 92 -3.74 14.37 -8.06
C VAL A 92 -3.78 14.99 -6.67
N GLY A 93 -4.70 15.94 -6.44
CA GLY A 93 -4.83 16.63 -5.15
C GLY A 93 -5.25 15.67 -4.04
N ALA A 94 -6.30 14.89 -4.28
CA ALA A 94 -6.76 13.85 -3.36
C ALA A 94 -5.67 12.80 -3.10
N PHE A 95 -5.02 12.30 -4.15
CA PHE A 95 -3.95 11.32 -4.01
C PHE A 95 -2.77 11.87 -3.20
N SER A 96 -2.30 13.09 -3.48
CA SER A 96 -1.19 13.72 -2.78
C SER A 96 -1.50 14.00 -1.30
N ALA A 97 -2.76 14.30 -0.97
CA ALA A 97 -3.19 14.49 0.41
C ALA A 97 -3.15 13.18 1.22
N HIS A 98 -3.44 12.04 0.60
CA HIS A 98 -3.48 10.74 1.27
C HIS A 98 -2.13 10.01 1.30
N ALA A 99 -1.31 10.15 0.25
CA ALA A 99 -0.06 9.41 0.08
C ALA A 99 0.89 9.44 1.30
N PRO A 100 1.12 10.58 1.99
CA PRO A 100 2.02 10.64 3.16
C PRO A 100 1.63 9.68 4.29
N ARG A 101 0.34 9.37 4.44
CA ARG A 101 -0.17 8.46 5.48
C ARG A 101 0.24 7.01 5.23
N PHE A 102 0.38 6.61 3.97
CA PHE A 102 0.81 5.27 3.58
C PHE A 102 2.33 5.12 3.56
N PHE A 103 3.05 6.18 3.22
CA PHE A 103 4.52 6.17 3.12
C PHE A 103 5.23 6.59 4.40
N GLY A 104 4.50 7.16 5.38
CA GLY A 104 5.07 7.51 6.69
C GLY A 104 5.95 8.75 6.69
N GLY A 105 5.84 9.64 5.69
CA GLY A 105 6.62 10.87 5.62
C GLY A 105 6.21 11.81 4.50
N PRO A 106 6.80 13.00 4.43
CA PRO A 106 6.54 13.95 3.37
C PRO A 106 7.00 13.40 2.02
N LEU A 107 6.17 13.55 1.01
CA LEU A 107 6.40 13.12 -0.36
C LEU A 107 6.34 14.31 -1.31
N THR A 108 6.98 14.17 -2.47
CA THR A 108 6.78 15.11 -3.57
C THR A 108 5.35 15.01 -4.09
N GLU A 109 4.84 16.10 -4.66
CA GLU A 109 3.51 16.12 -5.26
C GLU A 109 3.41 15.04 -6.36
N ALA A 110 2.28 14.33 -6.39
CA ALA A 110 2.01 13.32 -7.40
C ALA A 110 1.81 13.96 -8.77
N ARG A 111 2.11 13.20 -9.82
CA ARG A 111 1.87 13.60 -11.22
C ARG A 111 0.71 12.81 -11.81
N HIS A 112 -0.14 13.50 -12.55
CA HIS A 112 -1.17 12.83 -13.30
C HIS A 112 -0.56 12.09 -14.49
N VAL A 113 -0.95 10.84 -14.68
CA VAL A 113 -0.64 10.04 -15.86
C VAL A 113 -1.93 9.63 -16.54
N VAL A 114 -2.00 9.81 -17.83
CA VAL A 114 -3.12 9.32 -18.63
C VAL A 114 -2.88 7.82 -18.86
N GLU A 115 -3.92 7.01 -18.64
CA GLU A 115 -3.92 5.61 -19.05
C GLU A 115 -3.73 5.48 -20.56
N ALA A 116 -2.50 5.56 -21.01
CA ALA A 116 -2.14 5.00 -22.29
C ALA A 116 -1.48 3.66 -22.00
N GLU A 117 -1.97 2.56 -22.56
CA GLU A 117 -1.36 1.22 -22.47
C GLU A 117 0.16 1.24 -22.71
N SER A 118 0.64 2.25 -23.44
CA SER A 118 2.05 2.49 -23.72
C SER A 118 2.85 3.10 -22.57
N THR A 119 2.24 3.79 -21.60
CA THR A 119 3.00 4.55 -20.57
C THR A 119 3.41 3.66 -19.41
N LEU A 120 2.53 2.79 -18.92
CA LEU A 120 2.87 1.79 -17.89
C LEU A 120 3.88 0.76 -18.46
N ALA A 121 3.71 0.32 -19.71
CA ALA A 121 4.66 -0.55 -20.36
C ALA A 121 6.04 0.12 -20.54
N ARG A 122 6.11 1.42 -20.82
CA ARG A 122 7.35 2.18 -20.90
C ARG A 122 8.04 2.39 -19.55
N LEU A 123 7.28 2.61 -18.47
CA LEU A 123 7.82 2.72 -17.11
C LEU A 123 8.43 1.39 -16.65
N VAL A 124 7.76 0.27 -16.92
CA VAL A 124 8.28 -1.08 -16.62
C VAL A 124 9.51 -1.41 -17.48
N VAL A 125 9.50 -1.07 -18.77
CA VAL A 125 10.62 -1.36 -19.69
C VAL A 125 11.82 -0.45 -19.43
N SER A 126 11.64 0.81 -19.01
CA SER A 126 12.74 1.70 -18.66
C SER A 126 13.47 1.28 -17.38
N ALA A 127 12.83 0.50 -16.53
CA ALA A 127 13.44 -0.08 -15.34
C ALA A 127 14.19 -1.41 -15.61
N SER A 128 14.09 -1.96 -16.82
CA SER A 128 14.73 -3.23 -17.17
C SER A 128 16.03 -2.97 -17.93
N PRO A 129 17.21 -3.44 -17.44
CA PRO A 129 18.49 -3.19 -18.12
C PRO A 129 18.64 -3.91 -19.46
N GLU A 130 17.79 -4.86 -19.80
CA GLU A 130 17.90 -5.70 -21.00
C GLU A 130 16.62 -5.80 -21.86
N GLY A 131 15.61 -4.98 -21.64
CA GLY A 131 14.41 -4.96 -22.49
C GLY A 131 13.58 -6.25 -22.49
N GLN A 132 13.82 -7.17 -21.55
CA GLN A 132 13.03 -8.40 -21.44
C GLN A 132 11.74 -8.13 -20.64
N VAL A 133 10.61 -8.23 -21.31
CA VAL A 133 9.30 -8.26 -20.71
C VAL A 133 9.17 -9.56 -19.90
N VAL A 134 9.18 -9.44 -18.57
CA VAL A 134 8.81 -10.56 -17.70
C VAL A 134 7.30 -10.75 -17.83
N ARG A 135 6.90 -11.86 -18.48
CA ARG A 135 5.50 -12.31 -18.55
C ARG A 135 5.08 -12.96 -17.24
#